data_61f54ad22c0eb2e94baf04e51bf95118
#
_entry.id   61f54ad22c0eb2e94baf04e51bf95118
#
_cell.length_a   1.000
_cell.length_b   1.000
_cell.length_c   1.000
_cell.angle_alpha   90.00
_cell.angle_beta   90.00
_cell.angle_gamma   90.00
#
_symmetry.space_group_name_H-M   'P 1'
#
loop_
_entity.id
_entity.type
_entity.pdbx_description
1 polymer ?
#
loop_
_entity_poly.entity_id
_entity_poly.type
_entity_poly.pdbx_seq_one_letter_code
_entity_poly.pdbx_strand_id
1 'polypeptide(L)'
;MQKKILVFELCTELEQELVRQQLNPDTLKRYRKVLKEFSAFGGEEVYSQPLGTDFLIQKFKADGGISITDEHSRTEAYYYRCIRILAEYYNFGIVHIRNDFKGEVIWPDGFRACTESYLGELVEDGLSYAYINRSKSVIKDLIIFLDDRGIHRPHDITTEHNDAFIKSYYYLSPKGIASKLCILRRYYRFLYLNRHIQIHLAEKLPHACINGRMKIPTFWTHEEIEKIKSSAERVSPSGKRAYAMIILASELGLRIGDIRSLKLSNIDWEQKKISIVQHKTGKPLVLPLTDDAGWALIDYIKGGRPITESPNVFVRHRQPYDAFPVNSTMNHILSAVLAKAGIASDSKNYGWHTFRRSLATSLLQSEVEMSTISEILGHSDPDIAGRYYIKIDAQNLKKCMLDLEVKDYVRG
;
A
#
# COMPACT_ATOMS: atom_id res chain seq x y z
N MET A 1 -32.24 -13.04 3.36
CA MET A 1 -33.16 -11.94 3.77
C MET A 1 -32.29 -10.83 4.37
N GLN A 2 -32.39 -9.60 3.89
CA GLN A 2 -31.69 -8.47 4.52
C GLN A 2 -32.27 -8.25 5.93
N LYS A 3 -31.40 -8.14 6.93
CA LYS A 3 -31.77 -7.91 8.33
C LYS A 3 -32.43 -6.53 8.42
N LYS A 4 -33.69 -6.44 8.86
CA LYS A 4 -34.29 -5.15 9.16
C LYS A 4 -33.77 -4.70 10.54
N ILE A 5 -32.86 -3.73 10.55
CA ILE A 5 -32.22 -3.17 11.74
C ILE A 5 -32.40 -1.66 11.76
N LEU A 6 -32.65 -1.08 12.89
CA LEU A 6 -32.76 0.37 13.05
C LEU A 6 -31.36 1.02 12.96
N VAL A 7 -31.31 2.26 12.48
CA VAL A 7 -30.06 2.98 12.30
C VAL A 7 -29.24 3.06 13.59
N PHE A 8 -29.91 3.38 14.72
CA PHE A 8 -29.23 3.51 16.01
C PHE A 8 -28.67 2.17 16.52
N GLU A 9 -29.40 1.06 16.29
CA GLU A 9 -28.98 -0.29 16.67
C GLU A 9 -27.73 -0.69 15.87
N LEU A 10 -27.77 -0.48 14.54
CA LEU A 10 -26.65 -0.76 13.67
C LEU A 10 -25.41 0.05 14.03
N CYS A 11 -25.57 1.33 14.36
CA CYS A 11 -24.48 2.19 14.83
C CYS A 11 -23.86 1.67 16.13
N THR A 12 -24.70 1.18 17.05
CA THR A 12 -24.26 0.63 18.34
C THR A 12 -23.54 -0.70 18.15
N GLU A 13 -24.09 -1.61 17.34
CA GLU A 13 -23.45 -2.88 16.99
C GLU A 13 -22.08 -2.65 16.33
N LEU A 14 -22.01 -1.72 15.39
CA LEU A 14 -20.74 -1.38 14.73
C LEU A 14 -19.72 -0.81 15.73
N GLU A 15 -20.14 0.08 16.63
CA GLU A 15 -19.22 0.63 17.63
C GLU A 15 -18.62 -0.47 18.52
N GLN A 16 -19.46 -1.42 18.98
CA GLN A 16 -19.01 -2.56 19.76
C GLN A 16 -18.00 -3.41 18.97
N GLU A 17 -18.27 -3.66 17.70
CA GLU A 17 -17.36 -4.39 16.81
C GLU A 17 -16.01 -3.67 16.62
N LEU A 18 -16.02 -2.34 16.45
CA LEU A 18 -14.80 -1.54 16.34
C LEU A 18 -13.96 -1.58 17.63
N VAL A 19 -14.61 -1.63 18.79
CA VAL A 19 -13.95 -1.82 20.09
C VAL A 19 -13.37 -3.25 20.19
N ARG A 20 -14.15 -4.26 19.83
CA ARG A 20 -13.72 -5.67 19.82
C ARG A 20 -12.48 -5.86 18.94
N GLN A 21 -12.43 -5.21 17.78
CA GLN A 21 -11.29 -5.23 16.87
C GLN A 21 -10.11 -4.39 17.34
N GLN A 22 -10.20 -3.75 18.51
CA GLN A 22 -9.13 -2.93 19.11
C GLN A 22 -8.67 -1.79 18.18
N LEU A 23 -9.63 -1.08 17.59
CA LEU A 23 -9.33 0.08 16.77
C LEU A 23 -8.58 1.14 17.61
N ASN A 24 -7.63 1.84 16.97
CA ASN A 24 -6.90 2.93 17.62
C ASN A 24 -7.87 3.92 18.30
N PRO A 25 -7.66 4.28 19.57
CA PRO A 25 -8.56 5.11 20.35
C PRO A 25 -8.92 6.45 19.69
N ASP A 26 -7.95 7.12 19.04
CA ASP A 26 -8.18 8.39 18.34
C ASP A 26 -9.09 8.21 17.11
N THR A 27 -8.91 7.09 16.40
CA THR A 27 -9.76 6.76 15.25
C THR A 27 -11.15 6.37 15.70
N LEU A 28 -11.27 5.58 16.77
CA LEU A 28 -12.54 5.20 17.38
C LEU A 28 -13.32 6.43 17.84
N LYS A 29 -12.68 7.39 18.51
CA LYS A 29 -13.29 8.66 18.93
C LYS A 29 -13.90 9.42 17.75
N ARG A 30 -13.21 9.45 16.61
CA ARG A 30 -13.71 10.11 15.38
C ARG A 30 -14.90 9.35 14.79
N TYR A 31 -14.83 8.03 14.74
CA TYR A 31 -15.95 7.22 14.23
C TYR A 31 -17.18 7.31 15.13
N ARG A 32 -17.02 7.30 16.45
CA ARG A 32 -18.11 7.57 17.41
C ARG A 32 -18.85 8.87 17.11
N LYS A 33 -18.11 9.93 16.78
CA LYS A 33 -18.72 11.20 16.40
C LYS A 33 -19.59 11.05 15.16
N VAL A 34 -19.07 10.40 14.10
CA VAL A 34 -19.81 10.20 12.85
C VAL A 34 -21.04 9.31 13.06
N LEU A 35 -20.88 8.21 13.80
CA LEU A 35 -21.98 7.28 14.12
C LEU A 35 -23.08 7.96 14.92
N LYS A 36 -22.72 8.81 15.90
CA LYS A 36 -23.69 9.59 16.67
C LYS A 36 -24.48 10.58 15.79
N GLU A 37 -23.78 11.27 14.89
CA GLU A 37 -24.43 12.21 13.96
C GLU A 37 -25.33 11.48 12.97
N PHE A 38 -24.90 10.33 12.45
CA PHE A 38 -25.68 9.50 11.54
C PHE A 38 -26.91 8.87 12.25
N SER A 39 -26.75 8.41 13.48
CA SER A 39 -27.85 7.91 14.31
C SER A 39 -28.90 8.99 14.58
N ALA A 40 -28.47 10.23 14.83
CA ALA A 40 -29.39 11.36 14.98
C ALA A 40 -30.09 11.74 13.67
N PHE A 41 -29.45 11.56 12.53
CA PHE A 41 -30.03 11.80 11.20
C PHE A 41 -31.08 10.74 10.84
N GLY A 42 -30.77 9.45 11.05
CA GLY A 42 -31.67 8.35 10.69
C GLY A 42 -32.80 8.10 11.70
N GLY A 43 -32.66 8.61 12.92
CA GLY A 43 -33.71 8.46 13.95
C GLY A 43 -34.12 7.01 14.17
N GLU A 44 -35.41 6.73 14.06
CA GLU A 44 -36.03 5.39 14.19
C GLU A 44 -36.17 4.67 12.82
N GLU A 45 -35.53 5.16 11.77
CA GLU A 45 -35.63 4.54 10.46
C GLU A 45 -34.84 3.21 10.39
N VAL A 46 -35.35 2.31 9.55
CA VAL A 46 -34.61 1.09 9.21
C VAL A 46 -33.46 1.45 8.28
N TYR A 47 -32.26 0.97 8.59
CA TYR A 47 -31.10 1.26 7.80
C TYR A 47 -31.26 0.80 6.34
N SER A 48 -30.85 1.69 5.42
CA SER A 48 -30.70 1.40 4.00
C SER A 48 -29.44 2.07 3.44
N GLN A 49 -28.86 1.51 2.40
CA GLN A 49 -27.67 2.11 1.77
C GLN A 49 -27.92 3.53 1.23
N PRO A 50 -29.07 3.84 0.58
CA PRO A 50 -29.42 5.21 0.21
C PRO A 50 -29.37 6.19 1.36
N LEU A 51 -29.89 5.82 2.53
CA LEU A 51 -29.90 6.68 3.72
C LEU A 51 -28.50 7.15 4.14
N GLY A 52 -27.50 6.25 4.04
CA GLY A 52 -26.08 6.62 4.26
C GLY A 52 -25.57 7.62 3.25
N THR A 53 -25.99 7.49 1.99
CA THR A 53 -25.64 8.42 0.91
C THR A 53 -26.31 9.79 1.14
N ASP A 54 -27.59 9.81 1.48
CA ASP A 54 -28.35 11.04 1.74
C ASP A 54 -27.76 11.83 2.91
N PHE A 55 -27.33 11.14 3.96
CA PHE A 55 -26.62 11.76 5.08
C PHE A 55 -25.34 12.48 4.62
N LEU A 56 -24.53 11.83 3.78
CA LEU A 56 -23.29 12.42 3.27
C LEU A 56 -23.57 13.61 2.37
N ILE A 57 -24.58 13.51 1.49
CA ILE A 57 -25.01 14.59 0.60
C ILE A 57 -25.49 15.79 1.44
N GLN A 58 -26.34 15.57 2.43
CA GLN A 58 -26.85 16.64 3.30
C GLN A 58 -25.70 17.30 4.10
N LYS A 59 -24.76 16.47 4.60
CA LYS A 59 -23.66 16.97 5.45
C LYS A 59 -22.67 17.82 4.68
N PHE A 60 -22.35 17.46 3.44
CA PHE A 60 -21.27 18.07 2.66
C PHE A 60 -21.76 18.76 1.39
N LYS A 61 -23.07 18.78 1.12
CA LYS A 61 -23.68 19.36 -0.09
C LYS A 61 -23.03 18.82 -1.38
N ALA A 62 -22.61 17.55 -1.34
CA ALA A 62 -21.89 16.92 -2.45
C ALA A 62 -22.89 16.39 -3.49
N ASP A 63 -22.66 16.69 -4.77
CA ASP A 63 -23.40 16.11 -5.88
C ASP A 63 -23.13 14.61 -6.01
N GLY A 64 -24.07 13.80 -5.64
CA GLY A 64 -24.48 12.48 -6.11
C GLY A 64 -23.48 11.33 -6.32
N GLY A 65 -22.24 11.38 -5.89
CA GLY A 65 -21.29 10.28 -6.10
C GLY A 65 -20.47 9.92 -4.87
N ILE A 66 -20.63 8.70 -4.34
CA ILE A 66 -19.74 8.15 -3.30
C ILE A 66 -18.41 7.75 -3.97
N SER A 67 -17.68 8.70 -4.49
CA SER A 67 -16.30 8.50 -4.93
C SER A 67 -15.37 9.18 -3.94
N ILE A 68 -14.50 8.41 -3.29
CA ILE A 68 -13.39 8.97 -2.54
C ILE A 68 -12.36 9.42 -3.57
N THR A 69 -12.57 10.62 -4.11
CA THR A 69 -11.58 11.31 -4.94
C THR A 69 -10.62 12.07 -4.02
N ASP A 70 -9.42 12.37 -4.50
CA ASP A 70 -8.38 13.07 -3.74
C ASP A 70 -8.75 14.52 -3.34
N GLU A 71 -9.91 15.00 -3.77
CA GLU A 71 -10.43 16.36 -3.52
C GLU A 71 -11.14 16.52 -2.18
N HIS A 72 -11.45 15.43 -1.46
CA HIS A 72 -12.12 15.51 -0.17
C HIS A 72 -11.19 16.02 0.93
N SER A 73 -11.71 16.91 1.76
CA SER A 73 -11.02 17.30 2.99
C SER A 73 -10.78 16.06 3.88
N ARG A 74 -9.77 16.11 4.76
CA ARG A 74 -9.52 15.00 5.70
C ARG A 74 -10.73 14.64 6.54
N THR A 75 -11.58 15.61 6.85
CA THR A 75 -12.81 15.40 7.64
C THR A 75 -13.84 14.65 6.81
N GLU A 76 -14.11 15.06 5.59
CA GLU A 76 -15.02 14.38 4.67
C GLU A 76 -14.63 12.92 4.47
N ALA A 77 -13.34 12.66 4.20
CA ALA A 77 -12.81 11.31 4.04
C ALA A 77 -13.11 10.39 5.25
N TYR A 78 -13.15 10.93 6.48
CA TYR A 78 -13.57 10.16 7.67
C TYR A 78 -15.04 9.78 7.64
N TYR A 79 -15.91 10.69 7.24
CA TYR A 79 -17.35 10.43 7.15
C TYR A 79 -17.66 9.38 6.09
N TYR A 80 -17.14 9.57 4.86
CA TYR A 80 -17.29 8.59 3.79
C TYR A 80 -16.81 7.20 4.20
N ARG A 81 -15.65 7.14 4.85
CA ARG A 81 -15.09 5.88 5.32
C ARG A 81 -15.94 5.23 6.40
N CYS A 82 -16.48 6.00 7.35
CA CYS A 82 -17.33 5.49 8.44
C CYS A 82 -18.64 4.93 7.89
N ILE A 83 -19.33 5.67 7.01
CA ILE A 83 -20.59 5.21 6.39
C ILE A 83 -20.36 3.98 5.50
N ARG A 84 -19.22 3.91 4.79
CA ARG A 84 -18.86 2.70 4.05
C ARG A 84 -18.68 1.50 4.97
N ILE A 85 -17.96 1.65 6.08
CA ILE A 85 -17.73 0.59 7.07
C ILE A 85 -19.07 0.14 7.68
N LEU A 86 -19.99 1.07 7.92
CA LEU A 86 -21.34 0.75 8.39
C LEU A 86 -22.10 -0.12 7.37
N ALA A 87 -22.02 0.21 6.09
CA ALA A 87 -22.62 -0.59 5.02
C ALA A 87 -21.96 -1.98 4.88
N GLU A 88 -20.65 -2.07 5.06
CA GLU A 88 -19.93 -3.35 5.09
C GLU A 88 -20.41 -4.23 6.24
N TYR A 89 -20.49 -3.67 7.44
CA TYR A 89 -20.96 -4.38 8.61
C TYR A 89 -22.43 -4.85 8.46
N TYR A 90 -23.30 -3.99 7.96
CA TYR A 90 -24.70 -4.33 7.69
C TYR A 90 -24.84 -5.51 6.71
N ASN A 91 -24.07 -5.50 5.63
CA ASN A 91 -24.18 -6.50 4.57
C ASN A 91 -23.49 -7.83 4.91
N PHE A 92 -22.41 -7.81 5.66
CA PHE A 92 -21.54 -8.97 5.85
C PHE A 92 -21.30 -9.36 7.31
N GLY A 93 -21.67 -8.53 8.26
CA GLY A 93 -21.40 -8.74 9.69
C GLY A 93 -19.92 -8.67 10.04
N ILE A 94 -19.10 -8.08 9.19
CA ILE A 94 -17.66 -7.91 9.42
C ILE A 94 -17.19 -6.57 8.90
N VAL A 95 -16.14 -6.05 9.52
CA VAL A 95 -15.47 -4.82 9.11
C VAL A 95 -14.00 -5.11 8.85
N HIS A 96 -13.52 -4.80 7.65
CA HIS A 96 -12.11 -4.92 7.32
C HIS A 96 -11.37 -3.60 7.56
N ILE A 97 -10.82 -3.44 8.75
CA ILE A 97 -10.07 -2.25 9.10
C ILE A 97 -8.58 -2.49 8.85
N ARG A 98 -7.92 -1.53 8.19
CA ARG A 98 -6.46 -1.49 8.21
C ARG A 98 -6.01 -1.13 9.63
N ASN A 99 -5.76 -2.13 10.42
CA ASN A 99 -5.07 -1.94 11.69
C ASN A 99 -3.58 -2.18 11.46
N ASP A 100 -2.77 -1.13 11.66
CA ASP A 100 -1.38 -1.30 12.08
C ASP A 100 -1.43 -1.76 13.56
N PHE A 101 -1.90 -3.00 13.74
CA PHE A 101 -2.11 -3.56 15.05
C PHE A 101 -0.77 -3.72 15.74
N LYS A 102 -0.56 -2.92 16.78
CA LYS A 102 0.66 -2.94 17.60
C LYS A 102 0.54 -3.83 18.81
N GLY A 103 -0.63 -4.42 19.03
CA GLY A 103 -0.92 -5.28 20.17
C GLY A 103 -0.78 -6.77 19.85
N GLU A 104 -0.83 -7.58 20.88
CA GLU A 104 -0.90 -9.03 20.75
C GLU A 104 -2.32 -9.42 20.30
N VAL A 105 -2.44 -10.24 19.27
CA VAL A 105 -3.74 -10.75 18.81
C VAL A 105 -4.11 -11.89 19.73
N ILE A 106 -5.21 -11.75 20.46
CA ILE A 106 -5.77 -12.85 21.26
C ILE A 106 -6.60 -13.71 20.31
N TRP A 107 -6.12 -14.93 20.06
CA TRP A 107 -6.83 -15.90 19.25
C TRP A 107 -7.87 -16.66 20.07
N PRO A 108 -9.07 -16.96 19.54
CA PRO A 108 -9.99 -17.90 20.17
C PRO A 108 -9.32 -19.25 20.39
N ASP A 109 -9.63 -19.92 21.49
CA ASP A 109 -8.92 -21.13 21.93
C ASP A 109 -8.84 -22.22 20.87
N GLY A 110 -9.92 -22.42 20.11
CA GLY A 110 -9.96 -23.44 19.06
C GLY A 110 -9.07 -23.13 17.84
N PHE A 111 -8.68 -21.86 17.63
CA PHE A 111 -7.81 -21.44 16.53
C PHE A 111 -6.38 -21.10 16.99
N ARG A 112 -6.16 -20.94 18.29
CA ARG A 112 -4.89 -20.42 18.84
C ARG A 112 -3.69 -21.25 18.42
N ALA A 113 -3.69 -22.53 18.78
CA ALA A 113 -2.54 -23.40 18.57
C ALA A 113 -2.13 -23.49 17.09
N CYS A 114 -3.07 -23.70 16.18
CA CYS A 114 -2.77 -23.82 14.75
C CYS A 114 -2.33 -22.49 14.14
N THR A 115 -2.90 -21.36 14.59
CA THR A 115 -2.55 -20.05 14.07
C THR A 115 -1.18 -19.60 14.53
N GLU A 116 -0.84 -19.81 15.80
CA GLU A 116 0.48 -19.52 16.34
C GLU A 116 1.57 -20.38 15.69
N SER A 117 1.30 -21.68 15.50
CA SER A 117 2.20 -22.57 14.76
C SER A 117 2.42 -22.10 13.32
N TYR A 118 1.36 -21.72 12.60
CA TYR A 118 1.48 -21.16 11.26
C TYR A 118 2.34 -19.88 11.23
N LEU A 119 2.12 -18.98 12.18
CA LEU A 119 2.90 -17.73 12.24
C LEU A 119 4.36 -18.00 12.59
N GLY A 120 4.64 -19.03 13.38
CA GLY A 120 5.99 -19.52 13.64
C GLY A 120 6.68 -20.01 12.37
N GLU A 121 5.98 -20.86 11.56
CA GLU A 121 6.49 -21.31 10.25
C GLU A 121 6.83 -20.15 9.32
N LEU A 122 6.01 -19.08 9.31
CA LEU A 122 6.33 -17.90 8.49
C LEU A 122 7.63 -17.20 8.93
N VAL A 123 7.94 -17.22 10.22
CA VAL A 123 9.18 -16.65 10.77
C VAL A 123 10.37 -17.55 10.41
N GLU A 124 10.25 -18.86 10.56
CA GLU A 124 11.26 -19.85 10.21
C GLU A 124 11.60 -19.82 8.71
N ASP A 125 10.59 -19.63 7.86
CA ASP A 125 10.75 -19.44 6.41
C ASP A 125 11.42 -18.11 6.04
N GLY A 126 11.77 -17.27 7.01
CA GLY A 126 12.45 -15.99 6.80
C GLY A 126 11.60 -14.92 6.12
N LEU A 127 10.27 -14.99 6.23
CA LEU A 127 9.40 -14.01 5.60
C LEU A 127 9.46 -12.66 6.31
N SER A 128 9.28 -11.60 5.52
CA SER A 128 9.37 -10.24 6.05
C SER A 128 8.32 -9.97 7.13
N TYR A 129 8.69 -9.20 8.15
CA TYR A 129 7.77 -8.73 9.20
C TYR A 129 6.48 -8.11 8.64
N ALA A 130 6.59 -7.36 7.54
CA ALA A 130 5.43 -6.76 6.87
C ALA A 130 4.47 -7.81 6.29
N TYR A 131 5.00 -8.92 5.77
CA TYR A 131 4.18 -10.03 5.27
C TYR A 131 3.49 -10.76 6.43
N ILE A 132 4.23 -11.05 7.50
CA ILE A 132 3.71 -11.73 8.70
C ILE A 132 2.57 -10.91 9.33
N ASN A 133 2.75 -9.59 9.50
CA ASN A 133 1.70 -8.73 10.04
C ASN A 133 0.47 -8.65 9.13
N ARG A 134 0.67 -8.63 7.81
CA ARG A 134 -0.45 -8.69 6.87
C ARG A 134 -1.18 -10.03 6.96
N SER A 135 -0.46 -11.12 7.10
CA SER A 135 -1.03 -12.45 7.31
C SER A 135 -1.83 -12.52 8.62
N LYS A 136 -1.27 -12.01 9.72
CA LYS A 136 -1.99 -11.86 11.00
C LYS A 136 -3.32 -11.13 10.83
N SER A 137 -3.30 -9.99 10.11
CA SER A 137 -4.52 -9.19 9.90
C SER A 137 -5.58 -9.95 9.12
N VAL A 138 -5.20 -10.64 8.03
CA VAL A 138 -6.15 -11.38 7.20
C VAL A 138 -6.73 -12.59 7.94
N ILE A 139 -5.90 -13.31 8.69
CA ILE A 139 -6.32 -14.47 9.47
C ILE A 139 -7.22 -14.02 10.64
N LYS A 140 -6.90 -12.92 11.29
CA LYS A 140 -7.74 -12.32 12.33
C LYS A 140 -9.13 -12.01 11.79
N ASP A 141 -9.21 -11.33 10.62
CA ASP A 141 -10.48 -11.01 10.00
C ASP A 141 -11.29 -12.29 9.71
N LEU A 142 -10.63 -13.35 9.21
CA LEU A 142 -11.28 -14.64 8.95
C LEU A 142 -11.81 -15.29 10.24
N ILE A 143 -10.98 -15.34 11.29
CA ILE A 143 -11.35 -16.01 12.55
C ILE A 143 -12.52 -15.28 13.23
N ILE A 144 -12.50 -13.94 13.25
CA ILE A 144 -13.62 -13.13 13.76
C ILE A 144 -14.90 -13.45 12.98
N PHE A 145 -14.80 -13.48 11.64
CA PHE A 145 -15.93 -13.80 10.77
C PHE A 145 -16.52 -15.20 11.04
N LEU A 146 -15.67 -16.18 11.32
CA LEU A 146 -16.07 -17.54 11.64
C LEU A 146 -16.70 -17.65 13.04
N ASP A 147 -16.07 -17.01 14.03
CA ASP A 147 -16.53 -16.99 15.42
C ASP A 147 -17.94 -16.39 15.54
N ASP A 148 -18.22 -15.31 14.82
CA ASP A 148 -19.56 -14.69 14.73
C ASP A 148 -20.64 -15.61 14.13
N ARG A 149 -20.24 -16.70 13.50
CA ARG A 149 -21.11 -17.73 12.91
C ARG A 149 -21.12 -19.03 13.69
N GLY A 150 -20.54 -19.02 14.89
CA GLY A 150 -20.46 -20.21 15.76
C GLY A 150 -19.42 -21.23 15.33
N ILE A 151 -18.51 -20.87 14.43
CA ILE A 151 -17.41 -21.73 13.99
C ILE A 151 -16.18 -21.45 14.84
N HIS A 152 -15.96 -22.28 15.84
CA HIS A 152 -14.91 -22.07 16.85
C HIS A 152 -13.67 -22.93 16.62
N ARG A 153 -13.68 -23.84 15.61
CA ARG A 153 -12.55 -24.73 15.29
C ARG A 153 -12.27 -24.79 13.80
N PRO A 154 -11.00 -24.93 13.38
CA PRO A 154 -10.66 -25.03 11.97
C PRO A 154 -11.38 -26.18 11.23
N HIS A 155 -11.58 -27.31 11.91
CA HIS A 155 -12.24 -28.49 11.34
C HIS A 155 -13.67 -28.21 10.84
N ASP A 156 -14.37 -27.26 11.43
CA ASP A 156 -15.76 -26.93 11.11
C ASP A 156 -15.90 -25.93 9.94
N ILE A 157 -14.76 -25.48 9.37
CA ILE A 157 -14.78 -24.55 8.24
C ILE A 157 -15.24 -25.28 6.97
N THR A 158 -16.30 -24.77 6.34
CA THR A 158 -16.81 -25.26 5.07
C THR A 158 -16.48 -24.34 3.90
N THR A 159 -16.74 -24.80 2.67
CA THR A 159 -16.62 -23.97 1.46
C THR A 159 -17.57 -22.79 1.49
N GLU A 160 -18.79 -22.96 2.03
CA GLU A 160 -19.80 -21.89 2.13
C GLU A 160 -19.33 -20.78 3.05
N HIS A 161 -18.70 -21.11 4.19
CA HIS A 161 -18.11 -20.12 5.09
C HIS A 161 -17.01 -19.32 4.41
N ASN A 162 -16.15 -20.02 3.66
CA ASN A 162 -15.07 -19.39 2.91
C ASN A 162 -15.61 -18.46 1.82
N ASP A 163 -16.60 -18.89 1.03
CA ASP A 163 -17.21 -18.09 -0.03
C ASP A 163 -17.91 -16.84 0.53
N ALA A 164 -18.60 -16.98 1.67
CA ALA A 164 -19.24 -15.86 2.35
C ALA A 164 -18.20 -14.84 2.84
N PHE A 165 -17.06 -15.33 3.37
CA PHE A 165 -15.97 -14.44 3.78
C PHE A 165 -15.34 -13.70 2.59
N ILE A 166 -15.10 -14.40 1.47
CA ILE A 166 -14.51 -13.78 0.27
C ILE A 166 -15.46 -12.73 -0.33
N LYS A 167 -16.77 -12.96 -0.31
CA LYS A 167 -17.76 -11.97 -0.76
C LYS A 167 -17.68 -10.66 0.02
N SER A 168 -17.23 -10.69 1.27
CA SER A 168 -17.02 -9.47 2.07
C SER A 168 -15.90 -8.55 1.54
N TYR A 169 -15.07 -9.04 0.63
CA TYR A 169 -14.01 -8.26 -0.03
C TYR A 169 -14.48 -7.45 -1.26
N TYR A 170 -15.79 -7.38 -1.53
CA TYR A 170 -16.37 -6.73 -2.73
C TYR A 170 -15.89 -5.30 -2.98
N TYR A 171 -15.54 -4.56 -1.93
CA TYR A 171 -15.09 -3.16 -1.99
C TYR A 171 -13.59 -3.03 -2.30
N LEU A 172 -12.84 -4.13 -2.28
CA LEU A 172 -11.41 -4.11 -2.57
C LEU A 172 -11.15 -4.09 -4.07
N SER A 173 -10.03 -3.49 -4.45
CA SER A 173 -9.53 -3.63 -5.81
C SER A 173 -9.18 -5.10 -6.13
N PRO A 174 -9.24 -5.54 -7.39
CA PRO A 174 -8.86 -6.92 -7.76
C PRO A 174 -7.47 -7.32 -7.26
N LYS A 175 -6.51 -6.38 -7.26
CA LYS A 175 -5.16 -6.59 -6.71
C LYS A 175 -5.17 -6.77 -5.18
N GLY A 176 -6.04 -6.03 -4.49
CA GLY A 176 -6.26 -6.16 -3.05
C GLY A 176 -6.82 -7.54 -2.69
N ILE A 177 -7.84 -7.99 -3.42
CA ILE A 177 -8.42 -9.33 -3.29
C ILE A 177 -7.36 -10.40 -3.53
N ALA A 178 -6.63 -10.33 -4.66
CA ALA A 178 -5.57 -11.28 -4.97
C ALA A 178 -4.52 -11.41 -3.85
N SER A 179 -4.13 -10.29 -3.26
CA SER A 179 -3.17 -10.29 -2.14
C SER A 179 -3.70 -11.00 -0.90
N LYS A 180 -4.99 -10.80 -0.57
CA LYS A 180 -5.63 -11.48 0.57
C LYS A 180 -5.85 -12.97 0.28
N LEU A 181 -6.30 -13.33 -0.92
CA LEU A 181 -6.46 -14.72 -1.34
C LEU A 181 -5.14 -15.50 -1.32
N CYS A 182 -4.03 -14.86 -1.66
CA CYS A 182 -2.70 -15.46 -1.56
C CYS A 182 -2.35 -15.86 -0.11
N ILE A 183 -2.65 -14.99 0.85
CA ILE A 183 -2.46 -15.26 2.28
C ILE A 183 -3.38 -16.40 2.75
N LEU A 184 -4.67 -16.33 2.42
CA LEU A 184 -5.64 -17.36 2.79
C LEU A 184 -5.27 -18.73 2.19
N ARG A 185 -4.82 -18.75 0.94
CA ARG A 185 -4.39 -19.99 0.27
C ARG A 185 -3.21 -20.63 1.00
N ARG A 186 -2.25 -19.84 1.46
CA ARG A 186 -1.13 -20.35 2.23
C ARG A 186 -1.57 -20.86 3.60
N TYR A 187 -2.44 -20.12 4.30
CA TYR A 187 -2.97 -20.55 5.61
C TYR A 187 -3.80 -21.83 5.52
N TYR A 188 -4.73 -21.93 4.55
CA TYR A 188 -5.52 -23.15 4.37
C TYR A 188 -4.68 -24.34 3.93
N ARG A 189 -3.62 -24.13 3.15
CA ARG A 189 -2.66 -25.19 2.82
C ARG A 189 -1.97 -25.70 4.08
N PHE A 190 -1.52 -24.81 4.94
CA PHE A 190 -0.94 -25.17 6.24
C PHE A 190 -1.94 -25.97 7.08
N LEU A 191 -3.17 -25.49 7.24
CA LEU A 191 -4.20 -26.19 8.02
C LEU A 191 -4.48 -27.60 7.46
N TYR A 192 -4.51 -27.75 6.15
CA TYR A 192 -4.75 -29.03 5.50
C TYR A 192 -3.58 -30.00 5.68
N LEU A 193 -2.35 -29.55 5.46
CA LEU A 193 -1.15 -30.38 5.61
C LEU A 193 -0.94 -30.84 7.05
N ASN A 194 -1.30 -30.02 8.02
CA ASN A 194 -1.23 -30.34 9.45
C ASN A 194 -2.51 -30.99 9.99
N ARG A 195 -3.43 -31.41 9.11
CA ARG A 195 -4.67 -32.15 9.46
C ARG A 195 -5.62 -31.37 10.37
N HIS A 196 -5.55 -30.05 10.41
CA HIS A 196 -6.52 -29.20 11.12
C HIS A 196 -7.86 -29.09 10.38
N ILE A 197 -7.86 -29.30 9.06
CA ILE A 197 -9.04 -29.36 8.21
C ILE A 197 -8.96 -30.59 7.31
N GLN A 198 -10.13 -31.13 6.92
CA GLN A 198 -10.22 -32.30 6.03
C GLN A 198 -10.35 -31.90 4.56
N ILE A 199 -10.93 -30.74 4.29
CA ILE A 199 -11.18 -30.24 2.93
C ILE A 199 -10.01 -29.37 2.51
N HIS A 200 -9.48 -29.58 1.30
CA HIS A 200 -8.40 -28.74 0.74
C HIS A 200 -8.94 -27.37 0.28
N LEU A 201 -9.31 -26.51 1.28
CA LEU A 201 -9.91 -25.18 1.03
C LEU A 201 -9.02 -24.28 0.18
N ALA A 202 -7.70 -24.45 0.21
CA ALA A 202 -6.78 -23.66 -0.59
C ALA A 202 -7.02 -23.79 -2.11
N GLU A 203 -7.43 -24.97 -2.59
CA GLU A 203 -7.76 -25.23 -4.00
C GLU A 203 -9.15 -24.70 -4.39
N LYS A 204 -10.04 -24.58 -3.41
CA LYS A 204 -11.38 -24.03 -3.63
C LYS A 204 -11.40 -22.50 -3.71
N LEU A 205 -10.30 -21.82 -3.32
CA LEU A 205 -10.21 -20.37 -3.41
C LEU A 205 -10.20 -19.91 -4.87
N PRO A 206 -11.01 -18.90 -5.23
CA PRO A 206 -11.02 -18.36 -6.58
C PRO A 206 -9.65 -17.78 -6.95
N HIS A 207 -9.25 -17.94 -8.19
CA HIS A 207 -8.14 -17.15 -8.75
C HIS A 207 -8.66 -15.76 -9.04
N ALA A 208 -8.11 -14.75 -8.38
CA ALA A 208 -8.43 -13.37 -8.72
C ALA A 208 -7.97 -13.12 -10.15
N CYS A 209 -8.91 -12.99 -11.06
CA CYS A 209 -8.64 -12.48 -12.40
C CYS A 209 -8.21 -11.01 -12.22
N ILE A 210 -6.91 -10.80 -12.08
CA ILE A 210 -6.33 -9.49 -12.32
C ILE A 210 -6.41 -9.34 -13.84
N ASN A 211 -7.59 -8.93 -14.35
CA ASN A 211 -7.68 -8.42 -15.71
C ASN A 211 -6.72 -7.24 -15.77
N GLY A 212 -5.48 -7.58 -16.03
CA GLY A 212 -4.44 -6.65 -16.34
C GLY A 212 -4.76 -6.02 -17.69
N ARG A 213 -5.77 -5.15 -17.77
CA ARG A 213 -5.58 -3.94 -18.54
C ARG A 213 -4.35 -3.33 -17.92
N MET A 214 -3.23 -3.70 -18.50
CA MET A 214 -1.91 -3.37 -18.00
C MET A 214 -1.85 -1.86 -17.96
N LYS A 215 -2.09 -1.26 -16.77
CA LYS A 215 -1.86 0.17 -16.60
C LYS A 215 -0.41 0.38 -17.03
N ILE A 216 -0.24 1.17 -18.06
CA ILE A 216 1.08 1.53 -18.55
C ILE A 216 1.80 2.15 -17.36
N PRO A 217 3.00 1.70 -17.05
CA PRO A 217 3.72 2.24 -15.92
C PRO A 217 3.96 3.73 -16.14
N THR A 218 3.53 4.54 -15.20
CA THR A 218 3.80 5.98 -15.23
C THR A 218 5.24 6.24 -14.79
N PHE A 219 5.90 7.13 -15.48
CA PHE A 219 7.23 7.66 -15.15
C PHE A 219 7.22 9.18 -15.28
N TRP A 220 8.17 9.84 -14.67
CA TRP A 220 8.40 11.27 -14.87
C TRP A 220 9.34 11.49 -16.05
N THR A 221 9.05 12.51 -16.84
CA THR A 221 9.97 12.96 -17.89
C THR A 221 11.22 13.60 -17.30
N HIS A 222 12.22 13.84 -18.11
CA HIS A 222 13.45 14.52 -17.66
C HIS A 222 13.12 15.92 -17.11
N GLU A 223 12.27 16.69 -17.81
CA GLU A 223 11.82 18.00 -17.39
C GLU A 223 11.06 17.98 -16.05
N GLU A 224 10.20 16.97 -15.84
CA GLU A 224 9.50 16.80 -14.58
C GLU A 224 10.50 16.49 -13.44
N ILE A 225 11.51 15.65 -13.68
CA ILE A 225 12.54 15.34 -12.68
C ILE A 225 13.35 16.59 -12.33
N GLU A 226 13.79 17.37 -13.31
CA GLU A 226 14.53 18.60 -13.07
C GLU A 226 13.65 19.64 -12.33
N LYS A 227 12.37 19.72 -12.65
CA LYS A 227 11.42 20.56 -11.92
C LYS A 227 11.25 20.11 -10.46
N ILE A 228 11.23 18.82 -10.20
CA ILE A 228 11.18 18.26 -8.84
C ILE A 228 12.47 18.59 -8.08
N LYS A 229 13.63 18.37 -8.70
CA LYS A 229 14.95 18.70 -8.11
C LYS A 229 15.04 20.18 -7.76
N SER A 230 14.68 21.07 -8.67
CA SER A 230 14.74 22.52 -8.46
C SER A 230 13.74 23.04 -7.41
N SER A 231 12.61 22.37 -7.25
CA SER A 231 11.60 22.71 -6.25
C SER A 231 11.93 22.21 -4.83
N ALA A 232 12.93 21.35 -4.70
CA ALA A 232 13.44 20.92 -3.40
C ALA A 232 14.30 22.05 -2.81
N GLU A 233 13.75 22.76 -1.83
CA GLU A 233 14.42 23.85 -1.13
C GLU A 233 15.69 23.36 -0.43
N ARG A 234 16.85 24.04 -0.65
CA ARG A 234 18.14 23.66 -0.06
C ARG A 234 18.58 24.57 1.07
N VAL A 235 17.76 25.52 1.50
CA VAL A 235 18.08 26.45 2.59
C VAL A 235 17.81 25.77 3.95
N SER A 236 16.67 25.11 4.10
CA SER A 236 16.31 24.45 5.36
C SER A 236 16.95 23.07 5.51
N PRO A 237 17.25 22.62 6.75
CA PRO A 237 17.72 21.27 7.02
C PRO A 237 16.83 20.16 6.43
N SER A 238 15.51 20.34 6.51
CA SER A 238 14.54 19.40 5.94
C SER A 238 14.54 19.41 4.42
N GLY A 239 14.76 20.55 3.80
CA GLY A 239 14.88 20.71 2.36
C GLY A 239 16.14 20.04 1.82
N LYS A 240 17.31 20.26 2.47
CA LYS A 240 18.55 19.56 2.13
C LYS A 240 18.40 18.04 2.19
N ARG A 241 17.71 17.54 3.23
CA ARG A 241 17.38 16.11 3.34
C ARG A 241 16.53 15.64 2.15
N ALA A 242 15.45 16.36 1.84
CA ALA A 242 14.56 16.01 0.73
C ALA A 242 15.30 16.00 -0.60
N TYR A 243 16.14 17.01 -0.85
CA TYR A 243 16.95 17.09 -2.06
C TYR A 243 17.91 15.90 -2.19
N ALA A 244 18.69 15.60 -1.15
CA ALA A 244 19.62 14.46 -1.17
C ALA A 244 18.90 13.14 -1.42
N MET A 245 17.72 12.91 -0.82
CA MET A 245 16.92 11.71 -1.06
C MET A 245 16.40 11.65 -2.50
N ILE A 246 15.98 12.78 -3.08
CA ILE A 246 15.50 12.85 -4.46
C ILE A 246 16.65 12.55 -5.44
N ILE A 247 17.84 13.10 -5.23
CA ILE A 247 19.01 12.81 -6.06
C ILE A 247 19.35 11.31 -6.03
N LEU A 248 19.45 10.70 -4.84
CA LEU A 248 19.70 9.26 -4.72
C LEU A 248 18.64 8.41 -5.42
N ALA A 249 17.38 8.82 -5.37
CA ALA A 249 16.28 8.11 -6.01
C ALA A 249 16.28 8.29 -7.54
N SER A 250 16.58 9.50 -8.04
CA SER A 250 16.51 9.83 -9.46
C SER A 250 17.76 9.38 -10.24
N GLU A 251 18.95 9.52 -9.66
CA GLU A 251 20.21 9.22 -10.36
C GLU A 251 20.72 7.80 -10.12
N LEU A 252 20.58 7.31 -8.88
CA LEU A 252 21.03 5.96 -8.54
C LEU A 252 19.89 4.93 -8.54
N GLY A 253 18.65 5.36 -8.72
CA GLY A 253 17.49 4.48 -8.74
C GLY A 253 17.28 3.71 -7.43
N LEU A 254 17.82 4.16 -6.31
CA LEU A 254 17.70 3.50 -5.01
C LEU A 254 16.23 3.41 -4.57
N ARG A 255 15.85 2.27 -4.01
CA ARG A 255 14.52 2.14 -3.40
C ARG A 255 14.44 2.98 -2.13
N ILE A 256 13.28 3.56 -1.85
CA ILE A 256 13.09 4.38 -0.63
C ILE A 256 13.43 3.63 0.66
N GLY A 257 13.22 2.31 0.71
CA GLY A 257 13.66 1.48 1.81
C GLY A 257 15.16 1.47 1.99
N ASP A 258 15.91 1.40 0.90
CA ASP A 258 17.38 1.38 0.90
C ASP A 258 17.92 2.78 1.25
N ILE A 259 17.33 3.86 0.69
CA ILE A 259 17.66 5.25 1.06
C ILE A 259 17.42 5.46 2.57
N ARG A 260 16.29 5.03 3.09
CA ARG A 260 15.93 5.16 4.51
C ARG A 260 16.94 4.47 5.43
N SER A 261 17.41 3.29 5.05
CA SER A 261 18.33 2.48 5.85
C SER A 261 19.81 2.77 5.56
N LEU A 262 20.11 3.70 4.63
CA LEU A 262 21.48 4.06 4.27
C LEU A 262 22.23 4.56 5.50
N LYS A 263 23.37 3.93 5.77
CA LYS A 263 24.28 4.30 6.87
C LYS A 263 25.43 5.15 6.38
N LEU A 264 26.03 5.94 7.25
CA LEU A 264 27.23 6.72 6.95
C LEU A 264 28.40 5.81 6.49
N SER A 265 28.50 4.62 7.08
CA SER A 265 29.51 3.61 6.69
C SER A 265 29.27 2.94 5.33
N ASN A 266 28.11 3.14 4.71
CA ASN A 266 27.86 2.61 3.36
C ASN A 266 28.45 3.47 2.24
N ILE A 267 28.94 4.66 2.58
CA ILE A 267 29.48 5.64 1.61
C ILE A 267 30.99 5.60 1.69
N ASP A 268 31.61 5.20 0.62
CA ASP A 268 33.05 5.27 0.43
C ASP A 268 33.35 6.54 -0.40
N TRP A 269 33.83 7.55 0.29
CA TRP A 269 34.12 8.86 -0.32
C TRP A 269 35.37 8.84 -1.19
N GLU A 270 36.36 7.99 -0.85
CA GLU A 270 37.61 7.89 -1.59
C GLU A 270 37.41 7.16 -2.94
N GLN A 271 36.68 6.03 -2.89
CA GLN A 271 36.37 5.26 -4.08
C GLN A 271 35.10 5.74 -4.80
N LYS A 272 34.47 6.80 -4.32
CA LYS A 272 33.21 7.36 -4.86
C LYS A 272 32.18 6.28 -5.13
N LYS A 273 31.83 5.48 -4.13
CA LYS A 273 30.82 4.41 -4.25
C LYS A 273 29.91 4.30 -3.04
N ILE A 274 28.73 3.79 -3.26
CA ILE A 274 27.77 3.39 -2.23
C ILE A 274 27.61 1.87 -2.25
N SER A 275 27.85 1.23 -1.10
CA SER A 275 27.74 -0.23 -0.94
C SER A 275 26.65 -0.55 0.09
N ILE A 276 25.57 -1.20 -0.36
CA ILE A 276 24.43 -1.55 0.49
C ILE A 276 24.01 -3.00 0.31
N VAL A 277 23.35 -3.54 1.32
CA VAL A 277 22.52 -4.75 1.18
C VAL A 277 21.09 -4.31 1.02
N GLN A 278 20.48 -4.60 -0.12
CA GLN A 278 19.12 -4.17 -0.43
C GLN A 278 18.11 -4.74 0.57
N HIS A 279 17.34 -3.89 1.22
CA HIS A 279 16.36 -4.28 2.23
C HIS A 279 15.30 -5.28 1.74
N LYS A 280 14.90 -5.18 0.46
CA LYS A 280 13.83 -6.04 -0.11
C LYS A 280 14.33 -7.40 -0.58
N THR A 281 15.54 -7.49 -1.08
CA THR A 281 16.06 -8.70 -1.76
C THR A 281 17.17 -9.40 -1.00
N GLY A 282 17.76 -8.75 0.01
CA GLY A 282 18.92 -9.23 0.73
C GLY A 282 20.21 -9.27 -0.12
N LYS A 283 20.17 -8.79 -1.37
CA LYS A 283 21.32 -8.83 -2.28
C LYS A 283 22.25 -7.63 -2.08
N PRO A 284 23.56 -7.82 -2.13
CA PRO A 284 24.51 -6.71 -2.17
C PRO A 284 24.32 -5.90 -3.46
N LEU A 285 24.49 -4.59 -3.36
CA LEU A 285 24.46 -3.65 -4.48
C LEU A 285 25.54 -2.61 -4.26
N VAL A 286 26.39 -2.43 -5.25
CA VAL A 286 27.43 -1.40 -5.28
C VAL A 286 27.13 -0.47 -6.44
N LEU A 287 27.00 0.82 -6.17
CA LEU A 287 26.71 1.85 -7.15
C LEU A 287 27.79 2.94 -7.11
N PRO A 288 28.15 3.52 -8.25
CA PRO A 288 29.01 4.70 -8.27
C PRO A 288 28.28 5.86 -7.60
N LEU A 289 29.01 6.65 -6.81
CA LEU A 289 28.53 7.90 -6.24
C LEU A 289 28.76 9.00 -7.27
N THR A 290 27.68 9.46 -7.94
CA THR A 290 27.76 10.61 -8.86
C THR A 290 28.20 11.87 -8.10
N ASP A 291 28.78 12.83 -8.78
CA ASP A 291 29.22 14.09 -8.13
C ASP A 291 28.01 14.83 -7.54
N ASP A 292 26.87 14.85 -8.23
CA ASP A 292 25.62 15.47 -7.72
C ASP A 292 25.09 14.76 -6.47
N ALA A 293 25.11 13.42 -6.44
CA ALA A 293 24.72 12.65 -5.27
C ALA A 293 25.68 12.87 -4.10
N GLY A 294 26.98 12.93 -4.39
CA GLY A 294 28.02 13.23 -3.41
C GLY A 294 27.83 14.60 -2.76
N TRP A 295 27.69 15.64 -3.57
CA TRP A 295 27.47 16.99 -3.07
C TRP A 295 26.16 17.15 -2.32
N ALA A 296 25.07 16.52 -2.79
CA ALA A 296 23.80 16.54 -2.08
C ALA A 296 23.89 15.87 -0.71
N LEU A 297 24.60 14.76 -0.60
CA LEU A 297 24.85 14.08 0.67
C LEU A 297 25.70 14.92 1.61
N ILE A 298 26.79 15.54 1.12
CA ILE A 298 27.68 16.40 1.91
C ILE A 298 26.90 17.61 2.44
N ASP A 299 26.11 18.28 1.57
CA ASP A 299 25.30 19.43 1.96
C ASP A 299 24.31 19.07 3.06
N TYR A 300 23.66 17.90 2.96
CA TYR A 300 22.78 17.44 4.01
C TYR A 300 23.52 17.02 5.28
N ILE A 301 24.56 16.23 5.18
CA ILE A 301 25.30 15.69 6.35
C ILE A 301 25.94 16.82 7.16
N LYS A 302 26.59 17.79 6.49
CA LYS A 302 27.25 18.90 7.15
C LYS A 302 26.33 20.04 7.54
N GLY A 303 25.31 20.33 6.73
CA GLY A 303 24.50 21.56 6.87
C GLY A 303 23.02 21.33 7.18
N GLY A 304 22.55 20.08 7.27
CA GLY A 304 21.13 19.79 7.48
C GLY A 304 20.85 18.66 8.46
N ARG A 305 21.77 17.73 8.64
CA ARG A 305 21.57 16.58 9.52
C ARG A 305 21.70 16.98 10.98
N PRO A 306 20.69 16.68 11.84
CA PRO A 306 20.81 16.93 13.28
C PRO A 306 21.97 16.12 13.88
N ILE A 307 22.54 16.61 14.97
CA ILE A 307 23.52 15.86 15.77
C ILE A 307 22.78 14.69 16.46
N THR A 308 23.22 13.48 16.21
CA THR A 308 22.60 12.25 16.73
C THR A 308 23.56 11.07 16.66
N GLU A 309 23.40 10.11 17.57
CA GLU A 309 24.15 8.86 17.61
C GLU A 309 23.69 7.86 16.51
N SER A 310 22.61 8.15 15.79
CA SER A 310 22.10 7.27 14.73
C SER A 310 23.16 7.08 13.64
N PRO A 311 23.48 5.84 13.24
CA PRO A 311 24.40 5.58 12.13
C PRO A 311 23.81 5.92 10.76
N ASN A 312 22.49 6.15 10.66
CA ASN A 312 21.79 6.40 9.42
C ASN A 312 22.12 7.78 8.85
N VAL A 313 22.28 7.87 7.54
CA VAL A 313 22.44 9.16 6.86
C VAL A 313 21.18 10.00 7.08
N PHE A 314 20.02 9.45 6.81
CA PHE A 314 18.75 10.16 6.91
C PHE A 314 18.04 9.86 8.23
N VAL A 315 17.80 10.94 8.98
CA VAL A 315 17.16 10.88 10.30
C VAL A 315 15.95 11.80 10.37
N ARG A 316 15.10 11.60 11.38
CA ARG A 316 13.98 12.49 11.66
C ARG A 316 14.52 13.83 12.18
N HIS A 317 13.89 14.94 11.79
CA HIS A 317 14.20 16.28 12.33
C HIS A 317 13.31 16.63 13.53
N ARG A 318 12.94 15.61 14.30
CA ARG A 318 12.23 15.70 15.58
C ARG A 318 13.00 14.89 16.60
N GLN A 319 13.12 15.41 17.80
CA GLN A 319 13.71 14.64 18.91
C GLN A 319 13.03 13.28 19.07
N PRO A 320 13.79 12.24 19.35
CA PRO A 320 15.22 12.18 19.65
C PRO A 320 16.16 12.11 18.43
N TYR A 321 15.72 12.52 17.23
CA TYR A 321 16.46 12.52 15.95
C TYR A 321 16.89 11.14 15.45
N ASP A 322 16.09 10.13 15.77
CA ASP A 322 16.32 8.74 15.37
C ASP A 322 16.16 8.52 13.86
N ALA A 323 16.59 7.36 13.42
CA ALA A 323 16.27 6.84 12.09
C ALA A 323 14.75 6.80 11.84
N PHE A 324 14.35 6.82 10.59
CA PHE A 324 12.95 6.62 10.23
C PHE A 324 12.49 5.19 10.56
N PRO A 325 11.26 5.00 11.04
CA PRO A 325 10.70 3.67 11.26
C PRO A 325 10.75 2.80 10.00
N VAL A 326 10.94 1.49 10.18
CA VAL A 326 11.11 0.53 9.07
C VAL A 326 9.93 0.55 8.08
N ASN A 327 8.72 0.81 8.54
CA ASN A 327 7.51 0.89 7.73
C ASN A 327 7.21 2.30 7.19
N SER A 328 8.06 3.30 7.46
CA SER A 328 7.88 4.64 6.93
C SER A 328 8.09 4.67 5.42
N THR A 329 7.10 5.11 4.68
CA THR A 329 7.19 5.34 3.23
C THR A 329 7.83 6.66 2.86
N MET A 330 7.98 7.56 3.82
CA MET A 330 8.49 8.94 3.64
C MET A 330 7.78 9.73 2.51
N ASN A 331 6.59 9.31 2.11
CA ASN A 331 5.84 9.97 1.03
C ASN A 331 5.51 11.42 1.35
N HIS A 332 5.33 11.77 2.64
CA HIS A 332 5.08 13.15 3.05
C HIS A 332 6.22 14.10 2.65
N ILE A 333 7.48 13.62 2.60
CA ILE A 333 8.63 14.41 2.16
C ILE A 333 8.51 14.68 0.66
N LEU A 334 8.26 13.63 -0.13
CA LEU A 334 8.12 13.76 -1.57
C LEU A 334 6.87 14.59 -1.96
N SER A 335 5.73 14.34 -1.32
CA SER A 335 4.49 15.08 -1.59
C SER A 335 4.62 16.58 -1.38
N ALA A 336 5.39 16.99 -0.35
CA ALA A 336 5.65 18.40 -0.10
C ALA A 336 6.47 19.04 -1.24
N VAL A 337 7.42 18.32 -1.82
CA VAL A 337 8.22 18.82 -2.96
C VAL A 337 7.39 18.81 -4.24
N LEU A 338 6.60 17.76 -4.51
CA LEU A 338 5.71 17.69 -5.67
C LEU A 338 4.68 18.82 -5.69
N ALA A 339 4.12 19.17 -4.53
CA ALA A 339 3.20 20.29 -4.40
C ALA A 339 3.88 21.62 -4.76
N LYS A 340 5.13 21.85 -4.31
CA LYS A 340 5.92 23.04 -4.69
C LYS A 340 6.26 23.04 -6.18
N ALA A 341 6.51 21.87 -6.76
CA ALA A 341 6.77 21.72 -8.17
C ALA A 341 5.53 21.94 -9.06
N GLY A 342 4.33 22.05 -8.49
CA GLY A 342 3.09 22.14 -9.24
C GLY A 342 2.85 20.94 -10.13
N ILE A 343 3.30 19.76 -9.69
CA ILE A 343 3.07 18.50 -10.40
C ILE A 343 1.81 17.89 -9.81
N ALA A 344 0.71 17.91 -10.60
CA ALA A 344 -0.59 17.43 -10.16
C ALA A 344 -0.63 15.90 -9.99
N SER A 345 -1.33 15.43 -8.94
CA SER A 345 -1.36 14.00 -8.57
C SER A 345 -2.35 13.16 -9.37
N ASP A 346 -3.16 13.76 -10.23
CA ASP A 346 -4.42 13.16 -10.69
C ASP A 346 -4.28 12.10 -11.79
N SER A 347 -3.13 12.00 -12.45
CA SER A 347 -2.95 11.08 -13.57
C SER A 347 -1.82 10.06 -13.45
N LYS A 348 -0.92 10.23 -12.50
CA LYS A 348 0.29 9.39 -12.37
C LYS A 348 0.41 8.81 -10.96
N ASN A 349 0.97 7.61 -10.82
CA ASN A 349 1.31 7.05 -9.49
C ASN A 349 2.50 7.82 -8.90
N TYR A 350 2.24 8.69 -7.94
CA TYR A 350 3.24 9.51 -7.26
C TYR A 350 3.84 8.78 -6.07
N GLY A 351 5.06 8.36 -6.23
CA GLY A 351 5.79 7.75 -5.14
C GLY A 351 7.27 7.66 -5.48
N TRP A 352 8.09 7.47 -4.47
CA TRP A 352 9.53 7.30 -4.64
C TRP A 352 9.92 6.27 -5.71
N HIS A 353 9.10 5.24 -5.91
CA HIS A 353 9.38 4.20 -6.90
C HIS A 353 9.25 4.70 -8.35
N THR A 354 8.59 5.84 -8.56
CA THR A 354 8.49 6.45 -9.90
C THR A 354 9.84 6.96 -10.39
N PHE A 355 10.70 7.51 -9.53
CA PHE A 355 12.08 7.89 -9.90
C PHE A 355 12.85 6.73 -10.50
N ARG A 356 12.82 5.58 -9.81
CA ARG A 356 13.48 4.38 -10.28
C ARG A 356 12.93 3.88 -11.63
N ARG A 357 11.62 4.04 -11.86
CA ARG A 357 11.01 3.73 -13.15
C ARG A 357 11.47 4.70 -14.23
N SER A 358 11.54 5.99 -13.89
CA SER A 358 12.02 7.02 -14.80
C SER A 358 13.46 6.78 -15.22
N LEU A 359 14.34 6.48 -14.26
CA LEU A 359 15.74 6.10 -14.55
C LEU A 359 15.81 4.88 -15.47
N ALA A 360 15.06 3.83 -15.14
CA ALA A 360 15.01 2.63 -15.96
C ALA A 360 14.52 2.91 -17.39
N THR A 361 13.51 3.78 -17.54
CA THR A 361 13.01 4.19 -18.86
C THR A 361 14.04 5.02 -19.63
N SER A 362 14.73 5.94 -18.95
CA SER A 362 15.78 6.76 -19.55
C SER A 362 16.96 5.90 -20.04
N LEU A 363 17.41 4.94 -19.22
CA LEU A 363 18.48 4.01 -19.62
C LEU A 363 18.08 3.17 -20.84
N LEU A 364 16.83 2.71 -20.88
CA LEU A 364 16.32 1.97 -22.04
C LEU A 364 16.28 2.85 -23.30
N GLN A 365 15.83 4.10 -23.18
CA GLN A 365 15.80 5.06 -24.29
C GLN A 365 17.20 5.41 -24.80
N SER A 366 18.22 5.25 -23.94
CA SER A 366 19.64 5.38 -24.27
C SER A 366 20.25 4.06 -24.75
N GLU A 367 19.42 3.07 -25.12
CA GLU A 367 19.84 1.78 -25.68
C GLU A 367 20.74 0.94 -24.77
N VAL A 368 20.68 1.17 -23.44
CA VAL A 368 21.41 0.34 -22.47
C VAL A 368 20.77 -1.04 -22.40
N GLU A 369 21.60 -2.08 -22.43
CA GLU A 369 21.12 -3.46 -22.35
C GLU A 369 20.31 -3.75 -21.09
N MET A 370 19.26 -4.57 -21.24
CA MET A 370 18.33 -4.93 -20.17
C MET A 370 19.01 -5.62 -18.98
N SER A 371 20.01 -6.45 -19.24
CA SER A 371 20.87 -7.08 -18.24
C SER A 371 21.54 -6.04 -17.36
N THR A 372 22.17 -5.05 -17.98
CA THR A 372 22.84 -3.93 -17.30
C THR A 372 21.86 -3.07 -16.51
N ILE A 373 20.69 -2.75 -17.07
CA ILE A 373 19.64 -2.02 -16.34
C ILE A 373 19.17 -2.82 -15.11
N SER A 374 19.00 -4.13 -15.25
CA SER A 374 18.61 -5.01 -14.14
C SER A 374 19.67 -5.07 -13.06
N GLU A 375 20.95 -5.05 -13.42
CA GLU A 375 22.09 -5.04 -12.50
C GLU A 375 22.18 -3.70 -11.76
N ILE A 376 22.18 -2.56 -12.47
CA ILE A 376 22.18 -1.21 -11.89
C ILE A 376 21.05 -1.06 -10.88
N LEU A 377 19.87 -1.54 -11.23
CA LEU A 377 18.71 -1.45 -10.36
C LEU A 377 18.66 -2.56 -9.28
N GLY A 378 19.51 -3.59 -9.35
CA GLY A 378 19.53 -4.72 -8.43
C GLY A 378 18.17 -5.46 -8.45
N HIS A 379 17.70 -5.85 -9.64
CA HIS A 379 16.52 -6.69 -9.78
C HIS A 379 16.88 -8.14 -9.44
N SER A 380 16.00 -8.82 -8.69
CA SER A 380 16.18 -10.25 -8.36
C SER A 380 15.82 -11.16 -9.53
N ASP A 381 14.98 -10.69 -10.43
CA ASP A 381 14.44 -11.41 -11.58
C ASP A 381 14.60 -10.51 -12.82
N PRO A 382 15.44 -10.91 -13.79
CA PRO A 382 15.62 -10.18 -15.05
C PRO A 382 14.33 -10.02 -15.85
N ASP A 383 13.40 -10.99 -15.75
CA ASP A 383 12.12 -10.96 -16.43
C ASP A 383 11.18 -9.84 -15.96
N ILE A 384 11.37 -9.34 -14.74
CA ILE A 384 10.61 -8.19 -14.25
C ILE A 384 10.91 -6.95 -15.08
N ALA A 385 12.19 -6.74 -15.39
CA ALA A 385 12.61 -5.68 -16.28
C ALA A 385 12.00 -5.87 -17.67
N GLY A 386 12.12 -7.05 -18.27
CA GLY A 386 11.58 -7.36 -19.59
C GLY A 386 10.08 -7.11 -19.72
N ARG A 387 9.26 -7.61 -18.78
CA ARG A 387 7.80 -7.41 -18.78
C ARG A 387 7.39 -5.94 -18.61
N TYR A 388 8.19 -5.16 -17.94
CA TYR A 388 7.95 -3.73 -17.78
C TYR A 388 8.23 -2.97 -19.09
N TYR A 389 9.31 -3.31 -19.76
CA TYR A 389 9.82 -2.58 -20.92
C TYR A 389 9.12 -2.95 -22.23
N ILE A 390 8.70 -4.20 -22.42
CA ILE A 390 7.84 -4.60 -23.55
C ILE A 390 6.58 -3.70 -23.63
N LYS A 391 6.09 -3.19 -22.51
CA LYS A 391 4.94 -2.29 -22.47
C LYS A 391 5.26 -0.87 -22.94
N ILE A 392 6.45 -0.37 -22.62
CA ILE A 392 6.89 0.96 -23.04
C ILE A 392 7.18 0.93 -24.54
N ASP A 393 7.78 -0.15 -25.01
CA ASP A 393 8.10 -0.36 -26.43
C ASP A 393 6.83 -0.49 -27.29
N ALA A 394 5.84 -1.23 -26.82
CA ALA A 394 4.53 -1.30 -27.48
C ALA A 394 3.81 0.06 -27.56
N GLN A 395 4.08 0.98 -26.63
CA GLN A 395 3.56 2.35 -26.69
C GLN A 395 4.29 3.21 -27.71
N ASN A 396 5.60 3.05 -27.83
CA ASN A 396 6.41 3.71 -28.86
C ASN A 396 6.03 3.20 -30.24
N LEU A 397 5.82 1.88 -30.39
CA LEU A 397 5.29 1.27 -31.60
C LEU A 397 3.89 1.83 -31.99
N LYS A 398 3.00 2.05 -31.02
CA LYS A 398 1.70 2.68 -31.28
C LYS A 398 1.82 4.13 -31.76
N LYS A 399 2.82 4.88 -31.30
CA LYS A 399 3.08 6.25 -31.80
C LYS A 399 3.66 6.23 -33.23
N CYS A 400 4.26 5.14 -33.63
CA CYS A 400 4.79 4.92 -34.99
C CYS A 400 3.76 4.27 -35.93
N MET A 401 2.57 3.88 -35.42
CA MET A 401 1.48 3.43 -36.29
C MET A 401 1.02 4.60 -37.17
N LEU A 402 1.21 4.46 -38.46
CA LEU A 402 0.56 5.34 -39.44
C LEU A 402 -0.95 5.24 -39.25
N ASP A 403 -1.64 6.37 -39.24
CA ASP A 403 -3.10 6.42 -39.36
C ASP A 403 -3.47 5.74 -40.69
N LEU A 404 -3.87 4.48 -40.60
CA LEU A 404 -4.51 3.82 -41.71
C LEU A 404 -5.85 4.52 -41.89
N GLU A 405 -5.93 5.46 -42.84
CA GLU A 405 -7.21 5.93 -43.39
C GLU A 405 -7.98 4.68 -43.84
N VAL A 406 -8.94 4.29 -43.03
CA VAL A 406 -9.94 3.30 -43.46
C VAL A 406 -10.75 3.98 -44.57
N LYS A 407 -10.32 3.82 -45.83
CA LYS A 407 -11.18 4.10 -46.96
C LYS A 407 -12.34 3.12 -46.86
N ASP A 408 -13.53 3.66 -46.59
CA ASP A 408 -14.78 2.92 -46.67
C ASP A 408 -14.89 2.25 -48.04
N TYR A 409 -14.62 0.96 -48.09
CA TYR A 409 -15.04 0.12 -49.19
C TYR A 409 -16.54 -0.09 -49.01
N VAL A 410 -17.32 0.82 -49.59
CA VAL A 410 -18.74 0.59 -49.87
C VAL A 410 -18.78 -0.55 -50.87
N ARG A 411 -19.26 -1.71 -50.42
CA ARG A 411 -19.63 -2.84 -51.29
C ARG A 411 -20.83 -2.41 -52.10
N GLY A 412 -20.65 -2.28 -53.44
CA GLY A 412 -21.72 -2.29 -54.41
C GLY A 412 -22.36 -3.68 -54.54
#